data_3b74896641555403b2ddba72c68703fd
#
_entry.id   3b74896641555403b2ddba72c68703fd
#
_cell.length_a   1.000
_cell.length_b   1.000
_cell.length_c   1.000
_cell.angle_alpha   90.00
_cell.angle_beta   90.00
_cell.angle_gamma   90.00
#
_symmetry.space_group_name_H-M   'P 1'
#
loop_
_entity.id
_entity.type
_entity.pdbx_description
1 polymer ?
#
loop_
_entity_poly.entity_id
_entity_poly.type
_entity_poly.pdbx_seq_one_letter_code
_entity_poly.pdbx_strand_id
1 'polypeptide(L)'
;MIRKSFALKLKKEHIEKNKERSKIIRSSNPILHDSKRIIFSLHRQDFKKAETDLKQLEEDIKKLQKNLGVNRLEQEGSYKAAIEEFLEAHLFWQWLSKYKIEKLKGIKLSHESYLAAISDLIGEMSRYCTNQATKQNIKEVSRASKDASELLVSLTEFDFTGYLRTKYDQARGHLKKIEQVNYDISIRK
;
A
#
# COMPACT_ATOMS: atom_id res chain seq x y z
N MET A 1 38.66 16.54 22.43
CA MET A 1 38.06 17.84 21.99
C MET A 1 37.88 17.83 20.48
N ILE A 2 36.71 18.28 19.98
CA ILE A 2 36.42 18.37 18.54
C ILE A 2 36.99 19.66 17.97
N ARG A 3 37.66 19.60 16.79
CA ARG A 3 38.10 20.81 16.06
C ARG A 3 36.90 21.62 15.61
N LYS A 4 36.90 22.95 15.81
CA LYS A 4 35.80 23.87 15.42
C LYS A 4 35.37 23.72 13.95
N SER A 5 36.38 23.60 13.03
CA SER A 5 36.10 23.40 11.59
C SER A 5 35.32 22.14 11.28
N PHE A 6 35.66 21.03 11.96
CA PHE A 6 34.93 19.76 11.82
C PHE A 6 33.49 19.85 12.37
N ALA A 7 33.32 20.48 13.55
CA ALA A 7 31.97 20.70 14.11
C ALA A 7 31.09 21.57 13.19
N LEU A 8 31.66 22.62 12.57
CA LEU A 8 30.95 23.45 11.61
C LEU A 8 30.54 22.67 10.34
N LYS A 9 31.42 21.80 9.84
CA LYS A 9 31.11 20.92 8.69
C LYS A 9 29.94 19.98 9.01
N LEU A 10 30.00 19.29 10.16
CA LEU A 10 28.92 18.41 10.60
C LEU A 10 27.59 19.16 10.77
N LYS A 11 27.63 20.38 11.34
CA LYS A 11 26.43 21.21 11.49
C LYS A 11 25.82 21.57 10.14
N LYS A 12 26.63 21.93 9.16
CA LYS A 12 26.17 22.25 7.80
C LYS A 12 25.51 21.04 7.14
N GLU A 13 26.19 19.88 7.16
CA GLU A 13 25.67 18.62 6.60
C GLU A 13 24.34 18.21 7.27
N HIS A 14 24.25 18.35 8.59
CA HIS A 14 23.03 18.04 9.35
C HIS A 14 21.87 18.96 8.95
N ILE A 15 22.11 20.27 8.81
CA ILE A 15 21.08 21.22 8.39
C ILE A 15 20.59 20.92 6.98
N GLU A 16 21.47 20.59 6.05
CA GLU A 16 21.13 20.26 4.66
C GLU A 16 20.28 18.98 4.61
N LYS A 17 20.70 17.92 5.29
CA LYS A 17 19.91 16.67 5.40
C LYS A 17 18.53 16.90 5.99
N ASN A 18 18.42 17.72 7.02
CA ASN A 18 17.10 18.03 7.63
C ASN A 18 16.19 18.84 6.69
N LYS A 19 16.74 19.74 5.89
CA LYS A 19 15.98 20.45 4.85
C LYS A 19 15.43 19.49 3.80
N GLU A 20 16.25 18.58 3.31
CA GLU A 20 15.83 17.55 2.35
C GLU A 20 14.74 16.63 2.95
N ARG A 21 14.99 16.13 4.17
CA ARG A 21 14.00 15.32 4.88
C ARG A 21 12.65 16.01 5.01
N SER A 22 12.64 17.28 5.41
CA SER A 22 11.41 18.07 5.53
C SER A 22 10.71 18.24 4.17
N LYS A 23 11.46 18.35 3.08
CA LYS A 23 10.92 18.40 1.73
C LYS A 23 10.27 17.07 1.35
N ILE A 24 10.93 15.94 1.64
CA ILE A 24 10.41 14.59 1.36
C ILE A 24 9.12 14.37 2.14
N ILE A 25 9.07 14.65 3.44
CA ILE A 25 7.87 14.51 4.27
C ILE A 25 6.72 15.31 3.69
N ARG A 26 6.93 16.59 3.35
CA ARG A 26 5.89 17.44 2.77
C ARG A 26 5.37 16.94 1.44
N SER A 27 6.22 16.33 0.62
CA SER A 27 5.81 15.78 -0.67
C SER A 27 5.16 14.39 -0.56
N SER A 28 5.49 13.61 0.47
CA SER A 28 4.95 12.26 0.69
C SER A 28 3.56 12.28 1.35
N ASN A 29 3.31 13.23 2.24
CA ASN A 29 2.03 13.30 2.96
C ASN A 29 0.80 13.42 2.04
N PRO A 30 0.78 14.28 0.99
CA PRO A 30 -0.32 14.31 0.04
C PRO A 30 -0.55 12.96 -0.64
N ILE A 31 0.54 12.28 -1.07
CA ILE A 31 0.45 10.96 -1.69
C ILE A 31 -0.24 9.97 -0.76
N LEU A 32 0.18 9.92 0.51
CA LEU A 32 -0.44 9.08 1.53
C LEU A 32 -1.94 9.35 1.70
N HIS A 33 -2.31 10.63 1.86
CA HIS A 33 -3.70 11.03 2.07
C HIS A 33 -4.60 10.77 0.86
N ASP A 34 -4.10 11.05 -0.34
CA ASP A 34 -4.87 10.86 -1.56
C ASP A 34 -5.01 9.38 -1.89
N SER A 35 -4.00 8.54 -1.60
CA SER A 35 -4.12 7.08 -1.68
C SER A 35 -5.26 6.54 -0.80
N LYS A 36 -5.37 7.01 0.44
CA LYS A 36 -6.50 6.65 1.32
C LYS A 36 -7.85 7.08 0.73
N ARG A 37 -7.93 8.27 0.15
CA ARG A 37 -9.16 8.74 -0.51
C ARG A 37 -9.55 7.86 -1.69
N ILE A 38 -8.54 7.38 -2.45
CA ILE A 38 -8.77 6.45 -3.55
C ILE A 38 -9.35 5.13 -3.04
N ILE A 39 -8.79 4.53 -1.97
CA ILE A 39 -9.32 3.33 -1.35
C ILE A 39 -10.79 3.54 -0.91
N PHE A 40 -11.12 4.69 -0.31
CA PHE A 40 -12.50 5.03 0.02
C PHE A 40 -13.41 5.15 -1.21
N SER A 41 -12.93 5.73 -2.30
CA SER A 41 -13.67 5.83 -3.56
C SER A 41 -13.94 4.46 -4.17
N LEU A 42 -12.96 3.54 -4.10
CA LEU A 42 -13.09 2.16 -4.55
C LEU A 42 -14.16 1.38 -3.75
N HIS A 43 -14.19 1.54 -2.43
CA HIS A 43 -15.25 0.93 -1.60
C HIS A 43 -16.66 1.48 -1.94
N ARG A 44 -16.75 2.71 -2.43
CA ARG A 44 -18.00 3.32 -2.92
C ARG A 44 -18.32 2.97 -4.38
N GLN A 45 -17.47 2.19 -5.03
CA GLN A 45 -17.59 1.81 -6.44
C GLN A 45 -17.42 3.00 -7.43
N ASP A 46 -16.78 4.08 -7.01
CA ASP A 46 -16.45 5.21 -7.87
C ASP A 46 -15.12 4.94 -8.62
N PHE A 47 -15.16 3.95 -9.51
CA PHE A 47 -13.99 3.47 -10.25
C PHE A 47 -13.38 4.54 -11.16
N LYS A 48 -14.22 5.36 -11.80
CA LYS A 48 -13.75 6.39 -12.73
C LYS A 48 -12.92 7.45 -12.02
N LYS A 49 -13.39 7.90 -10.86
CA LYS A 49 -12.65 8.84 -10.02
C LYS A 49 -11.36 8.20 -9.51
N ALA A 50 -11.42 7.01 -8.94
CA ALA A 50 -10.25 6.29 -8.43
C ALA A 50 -9.17 6.10 -9.49
N GLU A 51 -9.53 5.74 -10.72
CA GLU A 51 -8.58 5.59 -11.83
C GLU A 51 -7.91 6.92 -12.20
N THR A 52 -8.68 8.01 -12.23
CA THR A 52 -8.15 9.35 -12.53
C THR A 52 -7.17 9.79 -11.46
N ASP A 53 -7.54 9.63 -10.18
CA ASP A 53 -6.71 10.02 -9.04
C ASP A 53 -5.44 9.14 -8.93
N LEU A 54 -5.53 7.83 -9.25
CA LEU A 54 -4.36 6.94 -9.33
C LEU A 54 -3.36 7.40 -10.39
N LYS A 55 -3.82 7.74 -11.59
CA LYS A 55 -2.95 8.25 -12.67
C LYS A 55 -2.25 9.55 -12.26
N GLN A 56 -2.96 10.43 -11.56
CA GLN A 56 -2.37 11.67 -11.06
C GLN A 56 -1.28 11.39 -10.02
N LEU A 57 -1.53 10.48 -9.07
CA LEU A 57 -0.53 10.11 -8.06
C LEU A 57 0.70 9.43 -8.69
N GLU A 58 0.51 8.59 -9.72
CA GLU A 58 1.63 8.01 -10.46
C GLU A 58 2.56 9.09 -11.03
N GLU A 59 1.99 10.12 -11.65
CA GLU A 59 2.78 11.23 -12.20
C GLU A 59 3.49 12.03 -11.11
N ASP A 60 2.84 12.24 -9.97
CA ASP A 60 3.44 12.97 -8.86
C ASP A 60 4.58 12.17 -8.19
N ILE A 61 4.43 10.85 -8.08
CA ILE A 61 5.51 9.96 -7.62
C ILE A 61 6.68 9.96 -8.61
N LYS A 62 6.43 9.87 -9.93
CA LYS A 62 7.47 9.94 -10.97
C LYS A 62 8.26 11.26 -10.88
N LYS A 63 7.56 12.39 -10.73
CA LYS A 63 8.19 13.71 -10.55
C LYS A 63 9.03 13.75 -9.27
N LEU A 64 8.51 13.21 -8.16
CA LEU A 64 9.23 13.15 -6.89
C LEU A 64 10.51 12.32 -7.00
N GLN A 65 10.42 11.13 -7.62
CA GLN A 65 11.56 10.25 -7.87
C GLN A 65 12.62 10.89 -8.78
N LYS A 66 12.19 11.62 -9.83
CA LYS A 66 13.09 12.35 -10.72
C LYS A 66 13.83 13.47 -10.00
N ASN A 67 13.15 14.21 -9.11
CA ASN A 67 13.69 15.39 -8.46
C ASN A 67 14.64 15.08 -7.29
N LEU A 68 14.40 14.00 -6.53
CA LEU A 68 15.10 13.71 -5.29
C LEU A 68 15.91 12.39 -5.34
N GLY A 69 15.68 11.57 -6.36
CA GLY A 69 16.32 10.26 -6.50
C GLY A 69 15.73 9.20 -5.58
N VAL A 70 15.49 8.01 -6.13
CA VAL A 70 14.84 6.89 -5.41
C VAL A 70 15.62 6.48 -4.17
N ASN A 71 16.95 6.35 -4.27
CA ASN A 71 17.79 5.93 -3.15
C ASN A 71 17.69 6.88 -1.94
N ARG A 72 17.53 8.19 -2.20
CA ARG A 72 17.35 9.17 -1.13
C ARG A 72 15.96 9.10 -0.52
N LEU A 73 14.94 8.92 -1.33
CA LEU A 73 13.55 8.79 -0.91
C LEU A 73 13.33 7.55 -0.04
N GLU A 74 13.88 6.42 -0.43
CA GLU A 74 13.79 5.12 0.29
C GLU A 74 14.43 5.15 1.71
N GLN A 75 15.22 6.16 2.02
CA GLN A 75 15.76 6.37 3.38
C GLN A 75 14.74 7.00 4.34
N GLU A 76 13.62 7.52 3.82
CA GLU A 76 12.62 8.22 4.62
C GLU A 76 11.35 7.40 4.81
N GLY A 77 11.01 7.13 6.08
CA GLY A 77 9.82 6.35 6.43
C GLY A 77 8.51 6.97 5.93
N SER A 78 8.42 8.30 5.84
CA SER A 78 7.25 8.99 5.29
C SER A 78 7.02 8.67 3.80
N TYR A 79 8.11 8.55 3.03
CA TYR A 79 8.02 8.14 1.63
C TYR A 79 7.62 6.67 1.50
N LYS A 80 8.26 5.78 2.27
CA LYS A 80 7.90 4.36 2.27
C LYS A 80 6.42 4.15 2.61
N ALA A 81 5.94 4.77 3.67
CA ALA A 81 4.52 4.68 4.05
C ALA A 81 3.57 5.20 2.95
N ALA A 82 3.94 6.31 2.28
CA ALA A 82 3.13 6.85 1.21
C ALA A 82 3.10 5.94 -0.03
N ILE A 83 4.22 5.30 -0.34
CA ILE A 83 4.33 4.35 -1.46
C ILE A 83 3.57 3.05 -1.17
N GLU A 84 3.63 2.54 0.06
CA GLU A 84 2.87 1.35 0.46
C GLU A 84 1.37 1.60 0.35
N GLU A 85 0.88 2.73 0.84
CA GLU A 85 -0.53 3.12 0.74
C GLU A 85 -0.98 3.33 -0.73
N PHE A 86 -0.10 3.94 -1.56
CA PHE A 86 -0.36 4.09 -2.99
C PHE A 86 -0.44 2.73 -3.69
N LEU A 87 0.49 1.82 -3.39
CA LEU A 87 0.47 0.46 -3.94
C LEU A 87 -0.77 -0.30 -3.50
N GLU A 88 -1.16 -0.22 -2.22
CA GLU A 88 -2.38 -0.83 -1.71
C GLU A 88 -3.62 -0.35 -2.49
N ALA A 89 -3.75 0.97 -2.68
CA ALA A 89 -4.84 1.55 -3.47
C ALA A 89 -4.84 1.04 -4.92
N HIS A 90 -3.66 0.97 -5.54
CA HIS A 90 -3.52 0.53 -6.92
C HIS A 90 -3.82 -0.96 -7.09
N LEU A 91 -3.29 -1.80 -6.21
CA LEU A 91 -3.53 -3.24 -6.21
C LEU A 91 -5.01 -3.55 -5.92
N PHE A 92 -5.64 -2.79 -5.02
CA PHE A 92 -7.06 -2.92 -4.74
C PHE A 92 -7.91 -2.53 -5.96
N TRP A 93 -7.54 -1.47 -6.68
CA TRP A 93 -8.17 -1.10 -7.95
C TRP A 93 -8.02 -2.20 -9.01
N GLN A 94 -6.81 -2.77 -9.18
CA GLN A 94 -6.58 -3.88 -10.11
C GLN A 94 -7.49 -5.07 -9.78
N TRP A 95 -7.54 -5.49 -8.52
CA TRP A 95 -8.35 -6.62 -8.07
C TRP A 95 -9.85 -6.39 -8.30
N LEU A 96 -10.38 -5.22 -7.94
CA LEU A 96 -11.79 -4.87 -8.15
C LEU A 96 -12.14 -4.79 -9.63
N SER A 97 -11.24 -4.31 -10.46
CA SER A 97 -11.39 -4.23 -11.92
C SER A 97 -11.16 -5.56 -12.64
N LYS A 98 -10.89 -6.64 -11.88
CA LYS A 98 -10.61 -8.00 -12.40
C LYS A 98 -9.36 -8.08 -13.27
N TYR A 99 -8.42 -7.14 -13.13
CA TYR A 99 -7.11 -7.25 -13.71
C TYR A 99 -6.23 -8.21 -12.88
N LYS A 100 -5.25 -8.82 -13.54
CA LYS A 100 -4.19 -9.52 -12.81
C LYS A 100 -3.37 -8.53 -12.01
N ILE A 101 -3.01 -8.92 -10.79
CA ILE A 101 -2.10 -8.13 -9.97
C ILE A 101 -0.71 -8.22 -10.58
N GLU A 102 -0.22 -7.09 -11.07
CA GLU A 102 1.07 -6.99 -11.75
C GLU A 102 1.83 -5.74 -11.29
N LYS A 103 3.15 -5.79 -11.52
CA LYS A 103 4.05 -4.68 -11.21
C LYS A 103 3.71 -3.44 -12.04
N LEU A 104 3.66 -2.29 -11.37
CA LEU A 104 3.52 -0.99 -12.03
C LEU A 104 4.73 -0.68 -12.90
N LYS A 105 4.46 -0.17 -14.10
CA LYS A 105 5.49 0.27 -15.05
C LYS A 105 5.77 1.76 -14.86
N GLY A 106 7.04 2.16 -15.02
CA GLY A 106 7.42 3.57 -15.03
C GLY A 106 7.67 4.20 -13.66
N ILE A 107 7.43 3.48 -12.56
CA ILE A 107 7.78 3.88 -11.19
C ILE A 107 8.75 2.85 -10.62
N LYS A 108 9.83 3.31 -9.98
CA LYS A 108 10.77 2.44 -9.28
C LYS A 108 10.29 2.21 -7.85
N LEU A 109 9.88 1.00 -7.55
CA LEU A 109 9.35 0.59 -6.25
C LEU A 109 10.09 -0.64 -5.77
N SER A 110 10.34 -0.71 -4.47
CA SER A 110 11.03 -1.83 -3.84
C SER A 110 10.14 -3.08 -3.80
N HIS A 111 10.74 -4.26 -3.77
CA HIS A 111 10.01 -5.50 -3.57
C HIS A 111 9.37 -5.55 -2.19
N GLU A 112 10.02 -4.96 -1.18
CA GLU A 112 9.48 -4.85 0.18
C GLU A 112 8.16 -4.08 0.20
N SER A 113 8.08 -2.93 -0.49
CA SER A 113 6.84 -2.15 -0.60
C SER A 113 5.72 -2.93 -1.30
N TYR A 114 6.04 -3.73 -2.32
CA TYR A 114 5.05 -4.60 -2.96
C TYR A 114 4.53 -5.68 -2.02
N LEU A 115 5.43 -6.38 -1.29
CA LEU A 115 5.04 -7.44 -0.36
C LEU A 115 4.20 -6.90 0.81
N ALA A 116 4.55 -5.71 1.32
CA ALA A 116 3.76 -5.03 2.32
C ALA A 116 2.36 -4.68 1.79
N ALA A 117 2.27 -4.04 0.62
CA ALA A 117 1.01 -3.65 0.01
C ALA A 117 0.12 -4.84 -0.39
N ILE A 118 0.69 -5.97 -0.84
CA ILE A 118 -0.08 -7.20 -1.09
C ILE A 118 -0.66 -7.74 0.22
N SER A 119 0.08 -7.67 1.32
CA SER A 119 -0.41 -8.06 2.63
C SER A 119 -1.56 -7.15 3.09
N ASP A 120 -1.44 -5.84 2.91
CA ASP A 120 -2.46 -4.85 3.27
C ASP A 120 -3.71 -4.96 2.37
N LEU A 121 -3.54 -5.30 1.09
CA LEU A 121 -4.65 -5.58 0.17
C LEU A 121 -5.62 -6.64 0.74
N ILE A 122 -5.12 -7.68 1.41
CA ILE A 122 -5.98 -8.69 2.04
C ILE A 122 -6.86 -8.06 3.13
N GLY A 123 -6.37 -7.00 3.81
CA GLY A 123 -7.16 -6.19 4.73
C GLY A 123 -8.32 -5.46 4.05
N GLU A 124 -8.07 -4.81 2.91
CA GLU A 124 -9.10 -4.13 2.13
C GLU A 124 -10.08 -5.12 1.48
N MET A 125 -9.60 -6.31 1.08
CA MET A 125 -10.47 -7.42 0.65
C MET A 125 -11.38 -7.89 1.78
N SER A 126 -10.91 -7.93 3.04
CA SER A 126 -11.72 -8.27 4.22
C SER A 126 -12.84 -7.24 4.44
N ARG A 127 -12.51 -5.96 4.31
CA ARG A 127 -13.50 -4.88 4.40
C ARG A 127 -14.52 -4.94 3.27
N TYR A 128 -14.05 -5.17 2.04
CA TYR A 128 -14.94 -5.37 0.88
C TYR A 128 -15.86 -6.56 1.07
N CYS A 129 -15.33 -7.71 1.50
CA CYS A 129 -16.09 -8.93 1.78
C CYS A 129 -17.22 -8.67 2.78
N THR A 130 -16.94 -7.98 3.89
CA THR A 130 -17.95 -7.59 4.89
C THR A 130 -19.03 -6.70 4.27
N ASN A 131 -18.64 -5.71 3.45
CA ASN A 131 -19.58 -4.83 2.76
C ASN A 131 -20.46 -5.57 1.73
N GLN A 132 -19.92 -6.59 1.04
CA GLN A 132 -20.70 -7.41 0.11
C GLN A 132 -21.65 -8.36 0.85
N ALA A 133 -21.23 -8.89 2.00
CA ALA A 133 -22.08 -9.73 2.84
C ALA A 133 -23.32 -8.97 3.35
N THR A 134 -23.20 -7.70 3.76
CA THR A 134 -24.34 -6.87 4.16
C THR A 134 -25.34 -6.63 3.01
N LYS A 135 -24.87 -6.70 1.76
CA LYS A 135 -25.68 -6.61 0.53
C LYS A 135 -26.18 -7.98 0.03
N GLN A 136 -25.91 -9.03 0.78
CA GLN A 136 -26.23 -10.42 0.41
C GLN A 136 -25.64 -10.87 -0.94
N ASN A 137 -24.52 -10.27 -1.33
CA ASN A 137 -23.82 -10.59 -2.57
C ASN A 137 -22.84 -11.77 -2.37
N ILE A 138 -23.43 -12.98 -2.26
CA ILE A 138 -22.69 -14.22 -1.96
C ILE A 138 -21.57 -14.48 -2.98
N LYS A 139 -21.81 -14.19 -4.27
CA LYS A 139 -20.82 -14.42 -5.34
C LYS A 139 -19.54 -13.61 -5.10
N GLU A 140 -19.67 -12.34 -4.75
CA GLU A 140 -18.52 -11.48 -4.49
C GLU A 140 -17.83 -11.81 -3.15
N VAL A 141 -18.59 -12.26 -2.14
CA VAL A 141 -18.01 -12.76 -0.88
C VAL A 141 -17.16 -14.01 -1.15
N SER A 142 -17.66 -14.99 -1.90
CA SER A 142 -16.93 -16.21 -2.23
C SER A 142 -15.71 -15.91 -3.12
N ARG A 143 -15.83 -14.97 -4.07
CA ARG A 143 -14.71 -14.50 -4.88
C ARG A 143 -13.62 -13.90 -4.00
N ALA A 144 -13.96 -12.98 -3.12
CA ALA A 144 -13.00 -12.34 -2.23
C ALA A 144 -12.30 -13.35 -1.32
N SER A 145 -13.02 -14.36 -0.82
CA SER A 145 -12.45 -15.43 0.01
C SER A 145 -11.43 -16.27 -0.77
N LYS A 146 -11.79 -16.68 -1.98
CA LYS A 146 -10.88 -17.44 -2.85
C LYS A 146 -9.62 -16.66 -3.20
N ASP A 147 -9.80 -15.44 -3.72
CA ASP A 147 -8.69 -14.60 -4.18
C ASP A 147 -7.73 -14.22 -3.04
N ALA A 148 -8.27 -13.90 -1.85
CA ALA A 148 -7.45 -13.61 -0.67
C ALA A 148 -6.65 -14.83 -0.19
N SER A 149 -7.25 -16.03 -0.26
CA SER A 149 -6.54 -17.28 0.05
C SER A 149 -5.39 -17.52 -0.93
N GLU A 150 -5.62 -17.35 -2.24
CA GLU A 150 -4.59 -17.51 -3.26
C GLU A 150 -3.43 -16.51 -3.07
N LEU A 151 -3.74 -15.25 -2.74
CA LEU A 151 -2.72 -14.24 -2.43
C LEU A 151 -1.91 -14.63 -1.19
N LEU A 152 -2.57 -15.06 -0.12
CA LEU A 152 -1.87 -15.46 1.10
C LEU A 152 -0.98 -16.69 0.87
N VAL A 153 -1.44 -17.69 0.10
CA VAL A 153 -0.64 -18.86 -0.29
C VAL A 153 0.62 -18.40 -1.02
N SER A 154 0.51 -17.47 -1.97
CA SER A 154 1.67 -16.92 -2.67
C SER A 154 2.67 -16.22 -1.73
N LEU A 155 2.19 -15.61 -0.65
CA LEU A 155 3.06 -14.99 0.36
C LEU A 155 3.75 -16.01 1.27
N THR A 156 3.28 -17.27 1.36
CA THR A 156 3.96 -18.31 2.15
C THR A 156 5.30 -18.75 1.58
N GLU A 157 5.56 -18.47 0.29
CA GLU A 157 6.82 -18.78 -0.37
C GLU A 157 8.00 -17.89 0.11
N PHE A 158 7.71 -16.88 0.96
CA PHE A 158 8.71 -15.95 1.45
C PHE A 158 9.00 -16.14 2.94
N ASP A 159 10.28 -16.20 3.30
CA ASP A 159 10.73 -16.21 4.69
C ASP A 159 10.73 -14.80 5.27
N PHE A 160 9.56 -14.34 5.71
CA PHE A 160 9.39 -13.00 6.25
C PHE A 160 9.99 -12.84 7.64
N THR A 161 10.68 -11.71 7.84
CA THR A 161 11.21 -11.25 9.12
C THR A 161 10.79 -9.80 9.39
N GLY A 162 10.88 -9.37 10.64
CA GLY A 162 10.66 -7.97 11.04
C GLY A 162 9.32 -7.41 10.58
N TYR A 163 9.36 -6.28 9.88
CA TYR A 163 8.18 -5.54 9.43
C TYR A 163 7.27 -6.36 8.50
N LEU A 164 7.84 -7.02 7.49
CA LEU A 164 7.05 -7.85 6.56
C LEU A 164 6.39 -9.04 7.25
N ARG A 165 7.03 -9.61 8.29
CA ARG A 165 6.42 -10.66 9.10
C ARG A 165 5.18 -10.16 9.82
N THR A 166 5.24 -8.95 10.39
CA THR A 166 4.07 -8.34 11.03
C THR A 166 2.92 -8.14 10.04
N LYS A 167 3.22 -7.63 8.83
CA LYS A 167 2.22 -7.46 7.76
C LYS A 167 1.59 -8.79 7.33
N TYR A 168 2.40 -9.82 7.14
CA TYR A 168 1.94 -11.17 6.81
C TYR A 168 1.03 -11.76 7.90
N ASP A 169 1.39 -11.61 9.18
CA ASP A 169 0.57 -12.12 10.29
C ASP A 169 -0.77 -11.36 10.39
N GLN A 170 -0.81 -10.06 10.08
CA GLN A 170 -2.03 -9.28 9.95
C GLN A 170 -2.89 -9.79 8.78
N ALA A 171 -2.29 -10.02 7.62
CA ALA A 171 -2.98 -10.57 6.45
C ALA A 171 -3.63 -11.94 6.75
N ARG A 172 -2.94 -12.81 7.48
CA ARG A 172 -3.51 -14.08 7.97
C ARG A 172 -4.74 -13.86 8.85
N GLY A 173 -4.71 -12.87 9.73
CA GLY A 173 -5.86 -12.50 10.56
C GLY A 173 -7.04 -12.01 9.73
N HIS A 174 -6.79 -11.21 8.70
CA HIS A 174 -7.80 -10.73 7.76
C HIS A 174 -8.41 -11.87 6.93
N LEU A 175 -7.60 -12.83 6.46
CA LEU A 175 -8.11 -14.00 5.75
C LEU A 175 -9.07 -14.82 6.60
N LYS A 176 -8.72 -15.12 7.87
CA LYS A 176 -9.61 -15.80 8.79
C LYS A 176 -10.97 -15.10 8.92
N LYS A 177 -10.97 -13.77 8.96
CA LYS A 177 -12.21 -12.99 9.00
C LYS A 177 -13.02 -13.12 7.70
N ILE A 178 -12.35 -13.10 6.54
CA ILE A 178 -13.00 -13.31 5.23
C ILE A 178 -13.65 -14.69 5.18
N GLU A 179 -12.95 -15.73 5.59
CA GLU A 179 -13.42 -17.12 5.62
C GLU A 179 -14.64 -17.25 6.55
N GLN A 180 -14.61 -16.63 7.73
CA GLN A 180 -15.75 -16.61 8.64
C GLN A 180 -16.99 -15.94 8.01
N VAL A 181 -16.81 -14.77 7.39
CA VAL A 181 -17.92 -14.07 6.70
C VAL A 181 -18.49 -14.92 5.56
N ASN A 182 -17.62 -15.59 4.79
CA ASN A 182 -18.03 -16.46 3.70
C ASN A 182 -18.81 -17.67 4.21
N TYR A 183 -18.38 -18.29 5.31
CA TYR A 183 -19.09 -19.37 5.98
C TYR A 183 -20.45 -18.91 6.48
N ASP A 184 -20.50 -17.81 7.25
CA ASP A 184 -21.74 -17.31 7.86
C ASP A 184 -22.81 -16.97 6.82
N ILE A 185 -22.43 -16.41 5.67
CA ILE A 185 -23.39 -16.09 4.60
C ILE A 185 -23.85 -17.36 3.85
N SER A 186 -23.00 -18.38 3.78
CA SER A 186 -23.32 -19.63 3.07
C SER A 186 -24.34 -20.49 3.77
N ILE A 187 -24.39 -20.44 5.12
CA ILE A 187 -25.35 -21.22 5.93
C ILE A 187 -26.71 -20.53 6.15
N ARG A 188 -26.82 -19.24 5.79
CA ARG A 188 -28.07 -18.48 5.92
C ARG A 188 -28.98 -18.54 4.70
N LYS A 189 -28.77 -19.52 3.83
CA LYS A 189 -29.58 -19.80 2.64
C LYS A 189 -30.87 -20.53 2.97
#